data_2484da01899570e83e9c68c0f065f24d
#
_entry.id   2484da01899570e83e9c68c0f065f24d
#
_cell.length_a   1.000
_cell.length_b   1.000
_cell.length_c   1.000
_cell.angle_alpha   90.00
_cell.angle_beta   90.00
_cell.angle_gamma   90.00
#
_symmetry.space_group_name_H-M   'P 1'
#
loop_
_entity.id
_entity.type
_entity.pdbx_description
1 polymer ?
#
loop_
_entity_poly.entity_id
_entity_poly.type
_entity_poly.pdbx_seq_one_letter_code
_entity_poly.pdbx_strand_id
1 'polypeptide(L)'
;KEALNCFCYTSSFSVYAALGGAVKTTNVDISKKAIEWGKKNFQLNGIDGASHEFIVGDVWDWANLFQKRGRTFDLIIIDPPTFSTSKTTVMAIEKDIPRLIGLGLNLLRDDGVLVFSTNLAKMGFSQFFQLLPRLKDFTSKTYKLINVSTQGPDFPIDGLHLTEPYLKFIMLSC
;
A
#
# COMPACT_ATOMS: atom_id res chain seq x y z
N LYS A 1 10.03 -8.03 -12.71
CA LYS A 1 9.47 -8.02 -11.35
C LYS A 1 7.98 -7.71 -11.42
N GLU A 2 7.19 -8.19 -10.44
CA GLU A 2 5.76 -7.96 -10.34
C GLU A 2 5.43 -7.10 -9.12
N ALA A 3 4.50 -6.16 -9.28
CA ALA A 3 4.08 -5.27 -8.20
C ALA A 3 2.59 -5.42 -7.89
N LEU A 4 2.24 -5.38 -6.60
CA LEU A 4 0.86 -5.26 -6.10
C LEU A 4 0.68 -3.87 -5.50
N ASN A 5 -0.34 -3.15 -5.95
CA ASN A 5 -0.74 -1.85 -5.42
C ASN A 5 -2.14 -1.97 -4.80
N CYS A 6 -2.17 -1.96 -3.47
CA CYS A 6 -3.37 -2.03 -2.66
C CYS A 6 -3.89 -0.62 -2.37
N PHE A 7 -5.21 -0.42 -2.46
CA PHE A 7 -5.84 0.89 -2.38
C PHE A 7 -5.26 1.83 -3.43
N CYS A 8 -5.15 1.32 -4.65
CA CYS A 8 -4.33 1.93 -5.70
C CYS A 8 -4.87 3.27 -6.21
N TYR A 9 -6.10 3.67 -5.87
CA TYR A 9 -6.76 4.88 -6.35
C TYR A 9 -6.59 5.01 -7.87
N THR A 10 -5.93 6.05 -8.36
CA THR A 10 -5.67 6.27 -9.80
C THR A 10 -4.40 5.57 -10.30
N SER A 11 -3.87 4.62 -9.55
CA SER A 11 -2.72 3.75 -9.89
C SER A 11 -1.40 4.48 -10.18
N SER A 12 -1.19 5.66 -9.61
CA SER A 12 0.03 6.45 -9.84
C SER A 12 1.30 5.68 -9.46
N PHE A 13 1.32 5.01 -8.32
CA PHE A 13 2.47 4.19 -7.91
C PHE A 13 2.74 3.05 -8.89
N SER A 14 1.69 2.47 -9.48
CA SER A 14 1.84 1.40 -10.47
C SER A 14 2.37 1.91 -11.81
N VAL A 15 2.03 3.15 -12.20
CA VAL A 15 2.66 3.81 -13.35
C VAL A 15 4.16 3.93 -13.12
N TYR A 16 4.59 4.44 -11.95
CA TYR A 16 6.01 4.52 -11.63
C TYR A 16 6.68 3.14 -11.55
N ALA A 17 6.02 2.13 -11.00
CA ALA A 17 6.54 0.78 -10.96
C ALA A 17 6.75 0.22 -12.38
N ALA A 18 5.79 0.42 -13.29
CA ALA A 18 5.88 -0.01 -14.68
C ALA A 18 7.00 0.73 -15.43
N LEU A 19 7.10 2.05 -15.30
CA LEU A 19 8.19 2.84 -15.86
C LEU A 19 9.56 2.44 -15.30
N GLY A 20 9.59 1.99 -14.03
CA GLY A 20 10.78 1.43 -13.37
C GLY A 20 11.09 -0.02 -13.75
N GLY A 21 10.39 -0.61 -14.73
CA GLY A 21 10.67 -1.93 -15.27
C GLY A 21 9.89 -3.09 -14.62
N ALA A 22 8.81 -2.82 -13.88
CA ALA A 22 7.90 -3.88 -13.47
C ALA A 22 7.18 -4.45 -14.72
N VAL A 23 7.31 -5.74 -14.95
CA VAL A 23 6.69 -6.42 -16.10
C VAL A 23 5.18 -6.57 -15.92
N LYS A 24 4.70 -6.54 -14.67
CA LYS A 24 3.30 -6.63 -14.34
C LYS A 24 3.00 -5.86 -13.07
N THR A 25 1.92 -5.08 -13.08
CA THR A 25 1.33 -4.51 -11.87
C THR A 25 -0.08 -5.03 -11.68
N THR A 26 -0.45 -5.31 -10.44
CA THR A 26 -1.81 -5.66 -10.03
C THR A 26 -2.35 -4.52 -9.17
N ASN A 27 -3.40 -3.88 -9.65
CA ASN A 27 -4.00 -2.70 -9.05
C ASN A 27 -5.33 -3.09 -8.43
N VAL A 28 -5.50 -2.89 -7.13
CA VAL A 28 -6.73 -3.24 -6.41
C VAL A 28 -7.29 -2.00 -5.73
N ASP A 29 -8.53 -1.66 -6.04
CA ASP A 29 -9.29 -0.58 -5.39
C ASP A 29 -10.79 -0.88 -5.43
N ILE A 30 -11.52 -0.47 -4.42
CA ILE A 30 -12.97 -0.64 -4.37
C ILE A 30 -13.70 0.31 -5.34
N SER A 31 -13.08 1.42 -5.72
CA SER A 31 -13.64 2.44 -6.58
C SER A 31 -13.46 2.11 -8.06
N LYS A 32 -14.53 1.71 -8.73
CA LYS A 32 -14.52 1.52 -10.19
C LYS A 32 -14.05 2.78 -10.95
N LYS A 33 -14.45 3.98 -10.48
CA LYS A 33 -14.03 5.24 -11.11
C LYS A 33 -12.52 5.45 -10.99
N ALA A 34 -11.94 5.15 -9.86
CA ALA A 34 -10.50 5.26 -9.64
C ALA A 34 -9.73 4.27 -10.54
N ILE A 35 -10.18 3.03 -10.62
CA ILE A 35 -9.60 1.99 -11.50
C ILE A 35 -9.66 2.41 -12.97
N GLU A 36 -10.80 2.91 -13.46
CA GLU A 36 -10.90 3.41 -14.85
C GLU A 36 -9.97 4.62 -15.10
N TRP A 37 -9.78 5.46 -14.10
CA TRP A 37 -8.79 6.54 -14.20
C TRP A 37 -7.35 6.00 -14.21
N GLY A 38 -7.07 4.99 -13.40
CA GLY A 38 -5.78 4.30 -13.40
C GLY A 38 -5.40 3.77 -14.79
N LYS A 39 -6.33 3.12 -15.49
CA LYS A 39 -6.13 2.69 -16.89
C LYS A 39 -5.76 3.84 -17.82
N LYS A 40 -6.44 5.01 -17.67
CA LYS A 40 -6.11 6.21 -18.45
C LYS A 40 -4.71 6.74 -18.15
N ASN A 41 -4.29 6.69 -16.86
CA ASN A 41 -2.94 7.10 -16.49
C ASN A 41 -1.88 6.20 -17.13
N PHE A 42 -2.11 4.89 -17.22
CA PHE A 42 -1.23 3.99 -17.95
C PHE A 42 -1.13 4.39 -19.43
N GLN A 43 -2.28 4.58 -20.08
CA GLN A 43 -2.34 5.01 -21.49
C GLN A 43 -1.63 6.35 -21.73
N LEU A 44 -1.82 7.34 -20.86
CA LEU A 44 -1.17 8.65 -20.94
C LEU A 44 0.36 8.57 -20.81
N ASN A 45 0.87 7.55 -20.11
CA ASN A 45 2.30 7.30 -19.96
C ASN A 45 2.86 6.31 -20.99
N GLY A 46 2.10 5.93 -22.01
CA GLY A 46 2.54 5.01 -23.06
C GLY A 46 2.74 3.57 -22.59
N ILE A 47 2.14 3.19 -21.45
CA ILE A 47 2.26 1.85 -20.89
C ILE A 47 1.13 0.97 -21.46
N ASP A 48 1.49 -0.21 -22.01
CA ASP A 48 0.50 -1.19 -22.47
C ASP A 48 -0.27 -1.77 -21.26
N GLY A 49 -1.52 -1.34 -21.11
CA GLY A 49 -2.40 -1.78 -20.04
C GLY A 49 -2.75 -3.27 -20.10
N ALA A 50 -2.59 -3.96 -21.23
CA ALA A 50 -2.91 -5.37 -21.38
C ALA A 50 -1.99 -6.28 -20.53
N SER A 51 -0.77 -5.84 -20.24
CA SER A 51 0.19 -6.56 -19.39
C SER A 51 -0.08 -6.37 -17.89
N HIS A 52 -1.04 -5.51 -17.50
CA HIS A 52 -1.31 -5.13 -16.13
C HIS A 52 -2.74 -5.48 -15.70
N GLU A 53 -2.96 -5.73 -14.43
CA GLU A 53 -4.27 -6.07 -13.87
C GLU A 53 -4.90 -4.87 -13.16
N PHE A 54 -6.19 -4.64 -13.41
CA PHE A 54 -6.99 -3.59 -12.78
C PHE A 54 -8.24 -4.22 -12.18
N ILE A 55 -8.30 -4.27 -10.87
CA ILE A 55 -9.28 -5.03 -10.11
C ILE A 55 -10.15 -4.07 -9.31
N VAL A 56 -11.45 -4.10 -9.58
CA VAL A 56 -12.44 -3.44 -8.72
C VAL A 56 -12.84 -4.42 -7.61
N GLY A 57 -12.45 -4.15 -6.37
CA GLY A 57 -12.76 -5.03 -5.27
C GLY A 57 -12.12 -4.61 -3.95
N ASP A 58 -12.52 -5.31 -2.90
CA ASP A 58 -11.96 -5.10 -1.56
C ASP A 58 -10.55 -5.68 -1.47
N VAL A 59 -9.61 -4.90 -0.90
CA VAL A 59 -8.20 -5.30 -0.77
C VAL A 59 -8.04 -6.54 0.11
N TRP A 60 -8.83 -6.66 1.19
CA TRP A 60 -8.76 -7.81 2.09
C TRP A 60 -9.15 -9.12 1.38
N ASP A 61 -10.23 -9.06 0.60
CA ASP A 61 -10.73 -10.21 -0.14
C ASP A 61 -9.72 -10.67 -1.20
N TRP A 62 -9.19 -9.72 -1.96
CA TRP A 62 -8.22 -10.02 -3.02
C TRP A 62 -6.88 -10.48 -2.48
N ALA A 63 -6.35 -9.87 -1.42
CA ALA A 63 -5.11 -10.31 -0.82
C ALA A 63 -5.23 -11.73 -0.23
N ASN A 64 -6.35 -12.04 0.44
CA ASN A 64 -6.63 -13.41 0.89
C ASN A 64 -6.74 -14.40 -0.28
N LEU A 65 -7.34 -13.98 -1.40
CA LEU A 65 -7.44 -14.81 -2.60
C LEU A 65 -6.06 -15.05 -3.23
N PHE A 66 -5.21 -14.04 -3.30
CA PHE A 66 -3.83 -14.18 -3.77
C PHE A 66 -3.05 -15.14 -2.90
N GLN A 67 -3.16 -15.03 -1.59
CA GLN A 67 -2.51 -15.94 -0.65
C GLN A 67 -2.98 -17.39 -0.84
N LYS A 68 -4.29 -17.62 -0.96
CA LYS A 68 -4.85 -18.96 -1.24
C LYS A 68 -4.37 -19.55 -2.57
N ARG A 69 -4.08 -18.70 -3.55
CA ARG A 69 -3.58 -19.11 -4.87
C ARG A 69 -2.04 -19.19 -4.93
N GLY A 70 -1.34 -18.98 -3.83
CA GLY A 70 0.13 -18.98 -3.79
C GLY A 70 0.77 -17.85 -4.61
N ARG A 71 0.02 -16.79 -4.91
CA ARG A 71 0.53 -15.65 -5.68
C ARG A 71 1.37 -14.75 -4.80
N THR A 72 2.56 -14.38 -5.29
CA THR A 72 3.51 -13.52 -4.58
C THR A 72 4.03 -12.40 -5.48
N PHE A 73 4.59 -11.35 -4.88
CA PHE A 73 5.01 -10.14 -5.57
C PHE A 73 6.41 -9.69 -5.11
N ASP A 74 7.15 -9.02 -5.99
CA ASP A 74 8.46 -8.44 -5.68
C ASP A 74 8.34 -7.07 -4.99
N LEU A 75 7.27 -6.33 -5.29
CA LEU A 75 6.93 -5.05 -4.68
C LEU A 75 5.47 -5.05 -4.25
N ILE A 76 5.22 -4.66 -3.01
CA ILE A 76 3.85 -4.45 -2.52
C ILE A 76 3.75 -3.04 -1.96
N ILE A 77 2.73 -2.30 -2.40
CA ILE A 77 2.43 -0.94 -1.95
C ILE A 77 1.07 -0.98 -1.26
N ILE A 78 1.01 -0.46 -0.04
CA ILE A 78 -0.21 -0.38 0.77
C ILE A 78 -0.34 1.05 1.28
N ASP A 79 -1.29 1.79 0.72
CA ASP A 79 -1.60 3.18 1.09
C ASP A 79 -3.10 3.33 1.38
N PRO A 80 -3.56 2.83 2.56
CA PRO A 80 -4.96 2.78 2.88
C PRO A 80 -5.54 4.18 3.13
N PRO A 81 -6.80 4.43 2.73
CA PRO A 81 -7.48 5.68 3.05
C PRO A 81 -7.66 5.81 4.55
N THR A 82 -7.53 7.03 5.09
CA THR A 82 -7.74 7.33 6.51
C THR A 82 -9.20 7.16 6.96
N PHE A 83 -10.14 7.27 6.01
CA PHE A 83 -11.57 7.09 6.24
C PHE A 83 -12.14 6.21 5.12
N SER A 84 -12.66 5.05 5.47
CA SER A 84 -13.43 4.22 4.56
C SER A 84 -14.91 4.26 4.96
N THR A 85 -15.77 4.77 4.08
CA THR A 85 -17.23 4.76 4.24
C THR A 85 -17.88 3.59 3.48
N SER A 86 -17.19 2.48 3.30
CA SER A 86 -17.84 1.30 2.76
C SER A 86 -18.88 0.80 3.78
N LYS A 87 -20.11 0.52 3.32
CA LYS A 87 -21.25 0.14 4.17
C LYS A 87 -21.03 -1.14 4.99
N THR A 88 -19.95 -1.85 4.78
CA THR A 88 -19.65 -3.15 5.39
C THR A 88 -18.44 -3.17 6.31
N THR A 89 -17.56 -2.17 6.28
CA THR A 89 -16.38 -2.17 7.15
C THR A 89 -15.96 -0.72 7.44
N VAL A 90 -16.35 -0.19 8.58
CA VAL A 90 -15.65 0.95 9.17
C VAL A 90 -14.30 0.40 9.60
N MET A 91 -13.30 0.49 8.73
CA MET A 91 -11.93 0.22 9.11
C MET A 91 -11.54 1.21 10.20
N ALA A 92 -11.39 0.73 11.41
CA ALA A 92 -10.56 1.42 12.39
C ALA A 92 -9.10 1.20 11.94
N ILE A 93 -8.67 1.92 10.90
CA ILE A 93 -7.35 1.75 10.22
C ILE A 93 -6.23 1.57 11.23
N GLU A 94 -6.26 2.34 12.31
CA GLU A 94 -5.29 2.26 13.39
C GLU A 94 -5.11 0.83 13.95
N LYS A 95 -6.22 0.11 14.15
CA LYS A 95 -6.20 -1.26 14.68
C LYS A 95 -5.80 -2.30 13.62
N ASP A 96 -6.05 -1.98 12.36
CA ASP A 96 -5.84 -2.89 11.23
C ASP A 96 -4.46 -2.74 10.56
N ILE A 97 -3.69 -1.68 10.88
CA ILE A 97 -2.34 -1.47 10.32
C ILE A 97 -1.45 -2.71 10.45
N PRO A 98 -1.27 -3.33 11.63
CA PRO A 98 -0.41 -4.52 11.74
C PRO A 98 -0.90 -5.69 10.87
N ARG A 99 -2.21 -5.87 10.79
CA ARG A 99 -2.82 -6.92 9.97
C ARG A 99 -2.62 -6.66 8.48
N LEU A 100 -2.76 -5.40 8.01
CA LEU A 100 -2.51 -5.02 6.62
C LEU A 100 -1.05 -5.24 6.22
N ILE A 101 -0.11 -4.79 7.05
CA ILE A 101 1.31 -4.99 6.79
C ILE A 101 1.64 -6.48 6.80
N GLY A 102 1.14 -7.24 7.79
CA GLY A 102 1.34 -8.69 7.88
C GLY A 102 0.80 -9.43 6.66
N LEU A 103 -0.39 -9.05 6.18
CA LEU A 103 -0.97 -9.60 4.96
C LEU A 103 -0.08 -9.32 3.73
N GLY A 104 0.45 -8.10 3.61
CA GLY A 104 1.41 -7.75 2.56
C GLY A 104 2.70 -8.57 2.66
N LEU A 105 3.28 -8.70 3.86
CA LEU A 105 4.49 -9.52 4.06
C LEU A 105 4.27 -10.98 3.65
N ASN A 106 3.10 -11.55 3.91
CA ASN A 106 2.77 -12.92 3.51
C ASN A 106 2.68 -13.11 1.98
N LEU A 107 2.42 -12.03 1.24
CA LEU A 107 2.38 -12.02 -0.23
C LEU A 107 3.71 -11.60 -0.86
N LEU A 108 4.68 -11.16 -0.05
CA LEU A 108 5.96 -10.69 -0.53
C LEU A 108 6.87 -11.87 -0.88
N ARG A 109 7.58 -11.81 -2.01
CA ARG A 109 8.67 -12.74 -2.34
C ARG A 109 9.86 -12.50 -1.42
N ASP A 110 10.74 -13.49 -1.31
CA ASP A 110 12.05 -13.30 -0.70
C ASP A 110 12.82 -12.25 -1.51
N ASP A 111 13.57 -11.37 -0.85
CA ASP A 111 14.19 -10.16 -1.41
C ASP A 111 13.19 -9.14 -2.00
N GLY A 112 11.91 -9.27 -1.69
CA GLY A 112 10.89 -8.32 -2.06
C GLY A 112 10.86 -7.11 -1.13
N VAL A 113 10.15 -6.05 -1.56
CA VAL A 113 9.97 -4.81 -0.79
C VAL A 113 8.50 -4.53 -0.59
N LEU A 114 8.12 -4.27 0.66
CA LEU A 114 6.81 -3.76 1.03
C LEU A 114 6.95 -2.29 1.40
N VAL A 115 6.14 -1.46 0.77
CA VAL A 115 5.95 -0.04 1.08
C VAL A 115 4.60 0.11 1.79
N PHE A 116 4.62 0.71 2.97
CA PHE A 116 3.40 1.08 3.68
C PHE A 116 3.42 2.58 3.97
N SER A 117 2.34 3.27 3.65
CA SER A 117 2.13 4.66 4.01
C SER A 117 0.78 4.87 4.69
N THR A 118 0.69 5.87 5.54
CA THR A 118 -0.57 6.36 6.11
C THR A 118 -0.46 7.82 6.50
N ASN A 119 -1.48 8.60 6.16
CA ASN A 119 -1.62 10.00 6.54
C ASN A 119 -2.54 10.21 7.76
N LEU A 120 -2.64 9.21 8.64
CA LEU A 120 -3.47 9.27 9.84
C LEU A 120 -2.89 10.31 10.83
N ALA A 121 -3.38 11.55 10.76
CA ALA A 121 -2.85 12.68 11.52
C ALA A 121 -2.97 12.50 13.05
N LYS A 122 -3.97 11.74 13.51
CA LYS A 122 -4.18 11.47 14.95
C LYS A 122 -3.16 10.51 15.55
N MET A 123 -2.38 9.82 14.73
CA MET A 123 -1.36 8.87 15.16
C MET A 123 0.02 9.48 15.00
N GLY A 124 0.75 9.71 16.07
CA GLY A 124 2.15 10.12 16.03
C GLY A 124 3.08 8.97 15.60
N PHE A 125 4.33 9.30 15.23
CA PHE A 125 5.33 8.29 14.85
C PHE A 125 5.59 7.25 15.95
N SER A 126 5.70 7.70 17.21
CA SER A 126 5.92 6.79 18.34
C SER A 126 4.81 5.73 18.44
N GLN A 127 3.56 6.14 18.32
CA GLN A 127 2.42 5.23 18.33
C GLN A 127 2.44 4.26 17.15
N PHE A 128 2.79 4.77 15.95
CA PHE A 128 2.92 3.94 14.74
C PHE A 128 3.99 2.87 14.93
N PHE A 129 5.18 3.24 15.45
CA PHE A 129 6.27 2.27 15.68
C PHE A 129 5.91 1.22 16.74
N GLN A 130 5.08 1.55 17.74
CA GLN A 130 4.58 0.59 18.73
C GLN A 130 3.68 -0.49 18.11
N LEU A 131 3.19 -0.29 16.88
CA LEU A 131 2.42 -1.30 16.16
C LEU A 131 3.30 -2.37 15.49
N LEU A 132 4.55 -2.02 15.11
CA LEU A 132 5.43 -2.92 14.35
C LEU A 132 5.73 -4.25 15.08
N PRO A 133 5.98 -4.30 16.40
CA PRO A 133 6.17 -5.58 17.12
C PRO A 133 4.97 -6.53 17.02
N ARG A 134 3.77 -6.00 16.75
CA ARG A 134 2.56 -6.81 16.59
C ARG A 134 2.47 -7.51 15.23
N LEU A 135 3.36 -7.20 14.29
CA LEU A 135 3.40 -7.88 12.98
C LEU A 135 3.60 -9.39 13.13
N LYS A 136 4.33 -9.84 14.17
CA LYS A 136 4.52 -11.27 14.51
C LYS A 136 3.20 -12.03 14.71
N ASP A 137 2.10 -11.32 15.03
CA ASP A 137 0.80 -11.93 15.23
C ASP A 137 0.10 -12.23 13.87
N PHE A 138 0.62 -11.68 12.76
CA PHE A 138 0.00 -11.72 11.43
C PHE A 138 0.90 -12.31 10.33
N THR A 139 2.19 -12.48 10.61
CA THR A 139 3.15 -13.09 9.69
C THR A 139 4.23 -13.86 10.42
N SER A 140 4.68 -14.96 9.83
CA SER A 140 5.87 -15.71 10.27
C SER A 140 7.13 -15.31 9.49
N LYS A 141 7.02 -14.42 8.49
CA LYS A 141 8.18 -13.98 7.71
C LYS A 141 9.11 -13.10 8.53
N THR A 142 10.40 -13.32 8.36
CA THR A 142 11.43 -12.40 8.85
C THR A 142 11.47 -11.18 7.94
N TYR A 143 11.55 -10.00 8.50
CA TYR A 143 11.61 -8.75 7.75
C TYR A 143 12.60 -7.77 8.39
N LYS A 144 13.08 -6.84 7.58
CA LYS A 144 13.94 -5.72 8.00
C LYS A 144 13.27 -4.40 7.64
N LEU A 145 13.34 -3.44 8.54
CA LEU A 145 12.96 -2.06 8.27
C LEU A 145 14.12 -1.39 7.52
N ILE A 146 13.93 -1.08 6.23
CA ILE A 146 14.99 -0.54 5.36
C ILE A 146 14.87 0.96 5.12
N ASN A 147 13.69 1.54 5.32
CA ASN A 147 13.49 2.98 5.22
C ASN A 147 12.34 3.45 6.12
N VAL A 148 12.49 4.68 6.63
CA VAL A 148 11.45 5.44 7.33
C VAL A 148 11.51 6.87 6.83
N SER A 149 10.37 7.43 6.42
CA SER A 149 10.31 8.83 6.05
C SER A 149 8.94 9.46 6.36
N THR A 150 8.88 10.75 6.17
CA THR A 150 7.68 11.56 6.33
C THR A 150 7.38 12.27 5.01
N GLN A 151 6.41 13.19 5.02
CA GLN A 151 6.12 14.02 3.85
C GLN A 151 7.35 14.84 3.42
N GLY A 152 7.46 15.06 2.11
CA GLY A 152 8.53 15.86 1.52
C GLY A 152 8.38 17.37 1.84
N PRO A 153 9.42 18.17 1.52
CA PRO A 153 9.43 19.60 1.78
C PRO A 153 8.38 20.38 0.96
N ASP A 154 7.85 19.80 -0.09
CA ASP A 154 6.72 20.30 -0.89
C ASP A 154 5.36 20.19 -0.16
N PHE A 155 5.32 19.47 0.96
CA PHE A 155 4.19 19.44 1.89
C PHE A 155 4.61 19.98 3.26
N PRO A 156 4.81 21.30 3.41
CA PRO A 156 5.28 21.89 4.66
C PRO A 156 4.28 21.67 5.79
N ILE A 157 4.80 21.46 6.98
CA ILE A 157 3.99 21.46 8.20
C ILE A 157 3.73 22.93 8.54
N ASP A 158 2.48 23.34 8.46
CA ASP A 158 2.05 24.62 8.96
C ASP A 158 1.98 24.54 10.49
N GLY A 159 2.87 25.28 11.15
CA GLY A 159 2.99 25.29 12.61
C GLY A 159 1.73 25.77 13.37
N LEU A 160 0.67 26.16 12.67
CA LEU A 160 -0.60 26.56 13.25
C LEU A 160 -1.55 25.38 13.50
N HIS A 161 -1.40 24.27 12.76
CA HIS A 161 -2.36 23.16 12.79
C HIS A 161 -1.76 21.78 13.02
N LEU A 162 -0.48 21.58 12.73
CA LEU A 162 0.19 20.29 12.90
C LEU A 162 1.55 20.50 13.58
N THR A 163 1.74 19.90 14.74
CA THR A 163 3.00 19.94 15.48
C THR A 163 3.97 18.84 15.06
N GLU A 164 3.49 17.82 14.34
CA GLU A 164 4.26 16.65 13.91
C GLU A 164 3.92 16.28 12.46
N PRO A 165 4.84 15.61 11.74
CA PRO A 165 4.58 15.03 10.44
C PRO A 165 3.36 14.10 10.46
N TYR A 166 2.42 14.30 9.53
CA TYR A 166 1.22 13.47 9.44
C TYR A 166 1.40 12.22 8.59
N LEU A 167 2.32 12.22 7.61
CA LEU A 167 2.62 11.06 6.80
C LEU A 167 3.62 10.15 7.53
N LYS A 168 3.27 8.88 7.70
CA LYS A 168 4.16 7.81 8.14
C LYS A 168 4.40 6.91 6.93
N PHE A 169 5.65 6.78 6.55
CA PHE A 169 6.09 5.97 5.44
C PHE A 169 7.19 5.02 5.92
N ILE A 170 7.02 3.74 5.63
CA ILE A 170 8.04 2.73 5.91
C ILE A 170 8.24 1.83 4.70
N MET A 171 9.46 1.31 4.58
CA MET A 171 9.78 0.20 3.67
C MET A 171 10.32 -0.98 4.47
N LEU A 172 9.79 -2.14 4.19
CA LEU A 172 10.21 -3.42 4.77
C LEU A 172 10.72 -4.33 3.64
N SER A 173 11.76 -5.13 3.93
CA SER A 173 12.19 -6.22 3.04
C SER A 173 12.14 -7.56 3.76
N CYS A 174 11.83 -8.61 3.04
CA CYS A 174 11.99 -10.00 3.50
C CYS A 174 13.36 -10.54 3.11
#